data_cc6a22de2a0d682520508df192120b09
#
_entry.id   cc6a22de2a0d682520508df192120b09
#
_cell.length_a   1.000
_cell.length_b   1.000
_cell.length_c   1.000
_cell.angle_alpha   90.00
_cell.angle_beta   90.00
_cell.angle_gamma   90.00
#
_symmetry.space_group_name_H-M   'P 1'
#
loop_
_entity.id
_entity.type
_entity.pdbx_description
1 polymer ?
#
loop_
_entity_poly.entity_id
_entity_poly.type
_entity_poly.pdbx_seq_one_letter_code
_entity_poly.pdbx_strand_id
1 'polypeptide(L)'
;MKVVIAGAGNVGSFIAEDLHNAGHEVLVLEQDDQLVAKLSKQIDCTWVVADACEVSSLHKAGVADADVMVAATGDDEDNLVVSLLAKQEFMVPRVVARVNHPKNHWLFNKSWGVDVAVSTPHLLSSLVEEAVSVGTLVRLLSFEQSGARLVEVTLAEDSPAVDREIAQVGIPKGATIVAVVRADIIVVPRGDTILRIGDEVLALVTADTEEQVKHLLVGGN
;
A
#
# COMPACT_ATOMS: atom_id res chain seq x y z
N MET A 1 -14.63 -8.15 -11.13
CA MET A 1 -13.52 -7.67 -11.97
C MET A 1 -12.67 -8.89 -12.32
N LYS A 2 -12.04 -8.87 -13.50
CA LYS A 2 -11.06 -9.88 -13.89
C LYS A 2 -9.65 -9.42 -13.49
N VAL A 3 -9.03 -10.14 -12.56
CA VAL A 3 -7.70 -9.81 -12.03
C VAL A 3 -6.71 -10.88 -12.48
N VAL A 4 -5.61 -10.47 -13.07
CA VAL A 4 -4.49 -11.36 -13.41
C VAL A 4 -3.34 -11.09 -12.44
N ILE A 5 -2.79 -12.15 -11.87
CA ILE A 5 -1.68 -12.09 -10.92
C ILE A 5 -0.49 -12.83 -11.52
N ALA A 6 0.65 -12.15 -11.64
CA ALA A 6 1.92 -12.75 -12.03
C ALA A 6 2.74 -13.08 -10.80
N GLY A 7 3.04 -14.38 -10.63
CA GLY A 7 3.75 -14.95 -9.49
C GLY A 7 2.83 -15.53 -8.43
N ALA A 8 3.08 -16.78 -8.05
CA ALA A 8 2.33 -17.56 -7.05
C ALA A 8 3.11 -17.82 -5.75
N GLY A 9 4.12 -17.00 -5.47
CA GLY A 9 4.80 -17.01 -4.17
C GLY A 9 3.84 -16.66 -3.02
N ASN A 10 4.33 -16.59 -1.80
CA ASN A 10 3.52 -16.35 -0.60
C ASN A 10 2.60 -15.13 -0.72
N VAL A 11 3.06 -14.04 -1.35
CA VAL A 11 2.25 -12.81 -1.51
C VAL A 11 1.21 -12.97 -2.60
N GLY A 12 1.61 -13.47 -3.78
CA GLY A 12 0.69 -13.61 -4.92
C GLY A 12 -0.42 -14.63 -4.65
N SER A 13 -0.11 -15.77 -4.03
CA SER A 13 -1.11 -16.77 -3.66
C SER A 13 -2.10 -16.25 -2.60
N PHE A 14 -1.62 -15.50 -1.60
CA PHE A 14 -2.50 -14.88 -0.62
C PHE A 14 -3.44 -13.85 -1.26
N ILE A 15 -2.91 -12.98 -2.15
CA ILE A 15 -3.73 -12.01 -2.90
C ILE A 15 -4.77 -12.73 -3.76
N ALA A 16 -4.38 -13.84 -4.40
CA ALA A 16 -5.29 -14.63 -5.24
C ALA A 16 -6.48 -15.17 -4.43
N GLU A 17 -6.22 -15.76 -3.27
CA GLU A 17 -7.24 -16.29 -2.38
C GLU A 17 -8.17 -15.19 -1.86
N ASP A 18 -7.61 -14.07 -1.40
CA ASP A 18 -8.37 -12.96 -0.85
C ASP A 18 -9.29 -12.31 -1.90
N LEU A 19 -8.78 -12.05 -3.11
CA LEU A 19 -9.57 -11.50 -4.20
C LEU A 19 -10.63 -12.47 -4.72
N HIS A 20 -10.33 -13.77 -4.77
CA HIS A 20 -11.31 -14.79 -5.13
C HIS A 20 -12.45 -14.82 -4.10
N ASN A 21 -12.14 -14.83 -2.81
CA ASN A 21 -13.12 -14.79 -1.73
C ASN A 21 -13.96 -13.50 -1.74
N ALA A 22 -13.40 -12.40 -2.23
CA ALA A 22 -14.11 -11.14 -2.46
C ALA A 22 -15.01 -11.15 -3.72
N GLY A 23 -15.07 -12.27 -4.46
CA GLY A 23 -15.92 -12.45 -5.63
C GLY A 23 -15.36 -11.92 -6.95
N HIS A 24 -14.03 -11.77 -7.04
CA HIS A 24 -13.36 -11.43 -8.29
C HIS A 24 -13.03 -12.69 -9.11
N GLU A 25 -12.99 -12.55 -10.43
CA GLU A 25 -12.45 -13.56 -11.32
C GLU A 25 -10.91 -13.44 -11.30
N VAL A 26 -10.24 -14.46 -10.76
CA VAL A 26 -8.79 -14.44 -10.58
C VAL A 26 -8.10 -15.46 -11.48
N LEU A 27 -7.10 -15.00 -12.22
CA LEU A 27 -6.18 -15.79 -13.00
C LEU A 27 -4.76 -15.61 -12.47
N VAL A 28 -4.10 -16.71 -12.11
CA VAL A 28 -2.70 -16.69 -11.62
C VAL A 28 -1.78 -17.28 -12.67
N LEU A 29 -0.72 -16.55 -13.01
CA LEU A 29 0.38 -16.98 -13.87
C LEU A 29 1.60 -17.32 -13.02
N GLU A 30 2.12 -18.53 -13.18
CA GLU A 30 3.31 -19.00 -12.44
C GLU A 30 4.13 -19.93 -13.36
N GLN A 31 5.46 -19.80 -13.30
CA GLN A 31 6.36 -20.61 -14.12
C GLN A 31 6.56 -22.02 -13.57
N ASP A 32 6.51 -22.17 -12.23
CA ASP A 32 6.70 -23.44 -11.54
C ASP A 32 5.42 -24.29 -11.61
N ASP A 33 5.46 -25.34 -12.46
CA ASP A 33 4.38 -26.29 -12.67
C ASP A 33 4.01 -27.07 -11.37
N GLN A 34 5.01 -27.37 -10.53
CA GLN A 34 4.79 -28.08 -9.27
C GLN A 34 4.07 -27.19 -8.26
N LEU A 35 4.44 -25.91 -8.22
CA LEU A 35 3.77 -24.93 -7.37
C LEU A 35 2.32 -24.72 -7.82
N VAL A 36 2.07 -24.59 -9.14
CA VAL A 36 0.71 -24.51 -9.71
C VAL A 36 -0.09 -25.77 -9.36
N ALA A 37 0.48 -26.97 -9.56
CA ALA A 37 -0.19 -28.25 -9.25
C ALA A 37 -0.54 -28.39 -7.75
N LYS A 38 0.24 -27.77 -6.87
CA LYS A 38 -0.02 -27.73 -5.42
C LYS A 38 -1.11 -26.74 -5.07
N LEU A 39 -0.97 -25.48 -5.49
CA LEU A 39 -1.85 -24.38 -5.09
C LEU A 39 -3.23 -24.44 -5.73
N SER A 40 -3.36 -24.97 -6.94
CA SER A 40 -4.65 -25.15 -7.61
C SER A 40 -5.59 -26.13 -6.90
N LYS A 41 -5.08 -26.93 -5.97
CA LYS A 41 -5.89 -27.82 -5.11
C LYS A 41 -6.36 -27.13 -3.83
N GLN A 42 -5.78 -26.00 -3.49
CA GLN A 42 -6.02 -25.30 -2.24
C GLN A 42 -6.83 -24.02 -2.45
N ILE A 43 -6.60 -23.34 -3.54
CA ILE A 43 -7.22 -22.04 -3.86
C ILE A 43 -8.02 -22.21 -5.16
N ASP A 44 -9.32 -21.99 -5.09
CA ASP A 44 -10.27 -22.18 -6.20
C ASP A 44 -10.28 -20.96 -7.14
N CYS A 45 -9.20 -20.77 -7.89
CA CYS A 45 -9.10 -19.79 -8.94
C CYS A 45 -8.48 -20.40 -10.21
N THR A 46 -8.41 -19.65 -11.30
CA THR A 46 -7.80 -20.13 -12.54
C THR A 46 -6.27 -20.04 -12.46
N TRP A 47 -5.60 -21.15 -12.77
CA TRP A 47 -4.14 -21.27 -12.73
C TRP A 47 -3.59 -21.59 -14.11
N VAL A 48 -2.55 -20.90 -14.53
CA VAL A 48 -1.85 -21.16 -15.80
C VAL A 48 -0.34 -21.22 -15.56
N VAL A 49 0.29 -22.30 -16.00
CA VAL A 49 1.74 -22.42 -16.04
C VAL A 49 2.25 -21.57 -17.20
N ALA A 50 2.86 -20.43 -16.89
CA ALA A 50 3.29 -19.46 -17.89
C ALA A 50 4.38 -18.54 -17.35
N ASP A 51 5.27 -18.11 -18.25
CA ASP A 51 6.17 -16.99 -17.99
C ASP A 51 5.44 -15.67 -18.27
N ALA A 52 5.23 -14.89 -17.22
CA ALA A 52 4.54 -13.60 -17.31
C ALA A 52 5.41 -12.48 -17.95
N CYS A 53 6.69 -12.73 -18.18
CA CYS A 53 7.58 -11.84 -18.92
C CYS A 53 7.56 -12.08 -20.44
N GLU A 54 6.78 -13.08 -20.91
CA GLU A 54 6.63 -13.38 -22.31
C GLU A 54 5.28 -12.93 -22.89
N VAL A 55 5.30 -12.09 -23.93
CA VAL A 55 4.10 -11.61 -24.64
C VAL A 55 3.21 -12.76 -25.10
N SER A 56 3.83 -13.83 -25.67
CA SER A 56 3.11 -15.00 -26.17
C SER A 56 2.34 -15.75 -25.09
N SER A 57 2.89 -15.81 -23.87
CA SER A 57 2.29 -16.44 -22.70
C SER A 57 1.13 -15.60 -22.17
N LEU A 58 1.32 -14.31 -22.04
CA LEU A 58 0.27 -13.36 -21.64
C LEU A 58 -0.91 -13.35 -22.62
N HIS A 59 -0.62 -13.42 -23.93
CA HIS A 59 -1.66 -13.50 -24.97
C HIS A 59 -2.49 -14.78 -24.86
N LYS A 60 -1.84 -15.94 -24.70
CA LYS A 60 -2.53 -17.23 -24.51
C LYS A 60 -3.37 -17.27 -23.24
N ALA A 61 -2.93 -16.59 -22.19
CA ALA A 61 -3.65 -16.48 -20.93
C ALA A 61 -4.85 -15.50 -20.97
N GLY A 62 -5.02 -14.74 -22.04
CA GLY A 62 -6.13 -13.79 -22.20
C GLY A 62 -6.00 -12.56 -21.32
N VAL A 63 -4.77 -12.05 -21.12
CA VAL A 63 -4.48 -10.88 -20.29
C VAL A 63 -5.13 -9.61 -20.83
N ALA A 64 -5.38 -9.54 -22.16
CA ALA A 64 -6.05 -8.38 -22.77
C ALA A 64 -7.46 -8.10 -22.21
N ASP A 65 -8.12 -9.10 -21.63
CA ASP A 65 -9.46 -8.95 -21.02
C ASP A 65 -9.39 -8.61 -19.53
N ALA A 66 -8.20 -8.40 -18.97
CA ALA A 66 -8.04 -8.10 -17.55
C ALA A 66 -8.39 -6.65 -17.21
N ASP A 67 -9.10 -6.45 -16.11
CA ASP A 67 -9.33 -5.13 -15.52
C ASP A 67 -8.10 -4.66 -14.74
N VAL A 68 -7.39 -5.61 -14.11
CA VAL A 68 -6.23 -5.35 -13.25
C VAL A 68 -5.15 -6.41 -13.49
N MET A 69 -3.90 -5.96 -13.59
CA MET A 69 -2.71 -6.80 -13.50
C MET A 69 -2.01 -6.55 -12.18
N VAL A 70 -1.66 -7.62 -11.48
CA VAL A 70 -0.86 -7.59 -10.24
C VAL A 70 0.47 -8.30 -10.51
N ALA A 71 1.55 -7.55 -10.60
CA ALA A 71 2.90 -8.08 -10.69
C ALA A 71 3.44 -8.33 -9.27
N ALA A 72 3.48 -9.60 -8.85
CA ALA A 72 3.79 -10.03 -7.48
C ALA A 72 4.85 -11.15 -7.42
N THR A 73 5.76 -11.18 -8.41
CA THR A 73 6.88 -12.13 -8.41
C THR A 73 7.90 -11.80 -7.31
N GLY A 74 8.86 -12.68 -7.10
CA GLY A 74 9.97 -12.46 -6.17
C GLY A 74 11.07 -11.53 -6.70
N ASP A 75 10.96 -11.08 -7.94
CA ASP A 75 11.98 -10.32 -8.65
C ASP A 75 11.43 -8.96 -9.13
N ASP A 76 12.18 -7.88 -8.89
CA ASP A 76 11.74 -6.53 -9.23
C ASP A 76 11.80 -6.27 -10.74
N GLU A 77 12.79 -6.85 -11.41
CA GLU A 77 12.97 -6.74 -12.86
C GLU A 77 11.80 -7.42 -13.59
N ASP A 78 11.40 -8.61 -13.16
CA ASP A 78 10.23 -9.31 -13.69
C ASP A 78 8.94 -8.49 -13.44
N ASN A 79 8.77 -7.94 -12.24
CA ASN A 79 7.60 -7.11 -11.94
C ASN A 79 7.52 -5.86 -12.82
N LEU A 80 8.65 -5.25 -13.16
CA LEU A 80 8.70 -4.12 -14.10
C LEU A 80 8.36 -4.55 -15.53
N VAL A 81 8.91 -5.68 -16.01
CA VAL A 81 8.63 -6.21 -17.34
C VAL A 81 7.16 -6.57 -17.49
N VAL A 82 6.59 -7.32 -16.53
CA VAL A 82 5.17 -7.67 -16.49
C VAL A 82 4.30 -6.41 -16.51
N SER A 83 4.63 -5.40 -15.72
CA SER A 83 3.88 -4.14 -15.67
C SER A 83 3.90 -3.41 -17.00
N LEU A 84 5.07 -3.33 -17.61
CA LEU A 84 5.25 -2.67 -18.92
C LEU A 84 4.46 -3.37 -20.01
N LEU A 85 4.56 -4.70 -20.09
CA LEU A 85 3.82 -5.51 -21.06
C LEU A 85 2.31 -5.39 -20.87
N ALA A 86 1.83 -5.54 -19.63
CA ALA A 86 0.41 -5.40 -19.30
C ALA A 86 -0.14 -4.04 -19.74
N LYS A 87 0.62 -2.95 -19.52
CA LYS A 87 0.18 -1.60 -19.84
C LYS A 87 0.29 -1.26 -21.32
N GLN A 88 1.41 -1.57 -21.97
CA GLN A 88 1.69 -1.11 -23.32
C GLN A 88 1.21 -2.08 -24.40
N GLU A 89 1.33 -3.39 -24.17
CA GLU A 89 0.97 -4.39 -25.15
C GLU A 89 -0.49 -4.85 -24.99
N PHE A 90 -0.94 -5.04 -23.75
CA PHE A 90 -2.28 -5.55 -23.45
C PHE A 90 -3.28 -4.47 -23.02
N MET A 91 -2.85 -3.20 -22.86
CA MET A 91 -3.70 -2.07 -22.53
C MET A 91 -4.51 -2.27 -21.24
N VAL A 92 -3.98 -3.06 -20.29
CA VAL A 92 -4.66 -3.32 -19.02
C VAL A 92 -4.91 -1.99 -18.28
N PRO A 93 -6.15 -1.69 -17.87
CA PRO A 93 -6.52 -0.39 -17.31
C PRO A 93 -5.73 -0.05 -16.03
N ARG A 94 -5.47 -1.04 -15.19
CA ARG A 94 -4.79 -0.83 -13.90
C ARG A 94 -3.72 -1.87 -13.66
N VAL A 95 -2.53 -1.39 -13.29
CA VAL A 95 -1.38 -2.24 -12.97
C VAL A 95 -0.88 -1.92 -11.57
N VAL A 96 -0.84 -2.95 -10.73
CA VAL A 96 -0.30 -2.90 -9.37
C VAL A 96 0.97 -3.73 -9.35
N ALA A 97 2.06 -3.19 -8.85
CA ALA A 97 3.32 -3.90 -8.79
C ALA A 97 3.92 -3.92 -7.38
N ARG A 98 4.36 -5.11 -6.99
CA ARG A 98 5.13 -5.31 -5.76
C ARG A 98 6.56 -4.85 -5.99
N VAL A 99 7.07 -4.07 -5.02
CA VAL A 99 8.47 -3.69 -4.93
C VAL A 99 9.12 -4.55 -3.84
N ASN A 100 10.00 -5.47 -4.24
CA ASN A 100 10.71 -6.35 -3.32
C ASN A 100 11.85 -5.62 -2.63
N HIS A 101 12.59 -4.81 -3.37
CA HIS A 101 13.74 -4.08 -2.85
C HIS A 101 13.46 -2.57 -2.79
N PRO A 102 13.41 -1.94 -1.60
CA PRO A 102 13.08 -0.52 -1.45
C PRO A 102 13.91 0.44 -2.31
N LYS A 103 15.18 0.10 -2.60
CA LYS A 103 16.05 0.92 -3.46
C LYS A 103 15.59 0.99 -4.92
N ASN A 104 14.76 0.05 -5.37
CA ASN A 104 14.21 0.02 -6.73
C ASN A 104 12.87 0.76 -6.85
N HIS A 105 12.29 1.22 -5.74
CA HIS A 105 10.96 1.86 -5.72
C HIS A 105 10.82 3.00 -6.74
N TRP A 106 11.86 3.77 -6.98
CA TRP A 106 11.85 4.88 -7.95
C TRP A 106 11.62 4.45 -9.41
N LEU A 107 11.88 3.17 -9.75
CA LEU A 107 11.61 2.60 -11.08
C LEU A 107 10.11 2.32 -11.28
N PHE A 108 9.38 2.01 -10.21
CA PHE A 108 7.98 1.60 -10.27
C PHE A 108 7.06 2.80 -10.42
N ASN A 109 6.98 3.34 -11.62
CA ASN A 109 6.24 4.53 -11.98
C ASN A 109 5.50 4.36 -13.30
N LYS A 110 4.77 5.38 -13.74
CA LYS A 110 3.98 5.34 -14.99
C LYS A 110 4.79 5.06 -16.26
N SER A 111 6.08 5.40 -16.30
CA SER A 111 6.94 5.11 -17.45
C SER A 111 7.19 3.61 -17.61
N TRP A 112 7.13 2.87 -16.52
CA TRP A 112 7.20 1.41 -16.47
C TRP A 112 5.82 0.75 -16.44
N GLY A 113 4.75 1.50 -16.72
CA GLY A 113 3.39 0.98 -16.75
C GLY A 113 2.76 0.75 -15.37
N VAL A 114 3.39 1.16 -14.29
CA VAL A 114 2.90 0.95 -12.93
C VAL A 114 1.96 2.08 -12.51
N ASP A 115 0.74 1.72 -12.12
CA ASP A 115 -0.23 2.67 -11.57
C ASP A 115 -0.15 2.74 -10.04
N VAL A 116 0.18 1.61 -9.38
CA VAL A 116 0.34 1.52 -7.93
C VAL A 116 1.56 0.65 -7.61
N ALA A 117 2.53 1.23 -6.94
CA ALA A 117 3.69 0.52 -6.42
C ALA A 117 3.49 0.20 -4.92
N VAL A 118 3.70 -1.07 -4.56
CA VAL A 118 3.53 -1.54 -3.16
C VAL A 118 4.85 -2.13 -2.66
N SER A 119 5.49 -1.44 -1.73
CA SER A 119 6.72 -1.93 -1.09
C SER A 119 6.40 -2.59 0.25
N THR A 120 6.35 -3.91 0.29
CA THR A 120 6.13 -4.67 1.53
C THR A 120 7.16 -4.34 2.61
N PRO A 121 8.49 -4.23 2.32
CA PRO A 121 9.47 -3.85 3.33
C PRO A 121 9.22 -2.46 3.92
N HIS A 122 8.80 -1.49 3.11
CA HIS A 122 8.48 -0.14 3.61
C HIS A 122 7.25 -0.15 4.52
N LEU A 123 6.18 -0.85 4.12
CA LEU A 123 4.98 -0.98 4.93
C LEU A 123 5.29 -1.63 6.29
N LEU A 124 6.04 -2.74 6.27
CA LEU A 124 6.43 -3.43 7.49
C LEU A 124 7.31 -2.55 8.38
N SER A 125 8.30 -1.85 7.80
CA SER A 125 9.17 -0.94 8.55
C SER A 125 8.39 0.19 9.21
N SER A 126 7.41 0.77 8.50
CA SER A 126 6.55 1.83 9.06
C SER A 126 5.71 1.34 10.23
N LEU A 127 5.13 0.12 10.13
CA LEU A 127 4.35 -0.47 11.23
C LEU A 127 5.22 -0.82 12.43
N VAL A 128 6.46 -1.28 12.20
CA VAL A 128 7.41 -1.54 13.29
C VAL A 128 7.85 -0.23 13.94
N GLU A 129 8.10 0.81 13.13
CA GLU A 129 8.46 2.13 13.64
C GLU A 129 7.34 2.73 14.49
N GLU A 130 6.10 2.63 14.04
CA GLU A 130 4.92 3.04 14.81
C GLU A 130 4.86 2.31 16.15
N ALA A 131 4.98 0.98 16.16
CA ALA A 131 4.87 0.16 17.38
C ALA A 131 5.96 0.44 18.44
N VAL A 132 7.11 0.99 18.05
CA VAL A 132 8.24 1.26 18.96
C VAL A 132 8.45 2.74 19.25
N SER A 133 7.71 3.64 18.58
CA SER A 133 7.94 5.08 18.63
C SER A 133 6.83 5.81 19.39
N VAL A 134 7.21 6.62 20.38
CA VAL A 134 6.32 7.57 21.05
C VAL A 134 6.89 8.96 20.84
N GLY A 135 6.04 9.94 20.54
CA GLY A 135 6.49 11.32 20.31
C GLY A 135 7.23 11.52 18.98
N THR A 136 7.04 10.66 18.00
CA THR A 136 7.53 10.83 16.64
C THR A 136 6.39 10.70 15.63
N LEU A 137 6.54 11.34 14.46
CA LEU A 137 5.57 11.19 13.38
C LEU A 137 6.00 10.01 12.50
N VAL A 138 5.13 9.00 12.42
CA VAL A 138 5.32 7.81 11.60
C VAL A 138 4.42 7.87 10.38
N ARG A 139 4.96 7.57 9.20
CA ARG A 139 4.20 7.53 7.95
C ARG A 139 3.69 6.12 7.72
N LEU A 140 2.38 5.90 7.88
CA LEU A 140 1.75 4.59 7.71
C LEU A 140 1.50 4.26 6.23
N LEU A 141 1.02 5.22 5.44
CA LEU A 141 0.66 5.00 4.04
C LEU A 141 0.88 6.25 3.19
N SER A 142 1.30 6.06 1.95
CA SER A 142 1.42 7.13 0.95
C SER A 142 0.51 6.85 -0.23
N PHE A 143 -0.28 7.85 -0.64
CA PHE A 143 -1.18 7.81 -1.79
C PHE A 143 -0.53 8.56 -2.95
N GLU A 144 0.23 7.87 -3.79
CA GLU A 144 1.06 8.50 -4.83
C GLU A 144 0.27 9.37 -5.81
N GLN A 145 -0.95 8.97 -6.18
CA GLN A 145 -1.77 9.74 -7.12
C GLN A 145 -2.23 11.09 -6.59
N SER A 146 -2.49 11.20 -5.30
CA SER A 146 -2.96 12.43 -4.65
C SER A 146 -1.84 13.18 -3.92
N GLY A 147 -0.68 12.55 -3.71
CA GLY A 147 0.38 13.07 -2.85
C GLY A 147 0.00 13.12 -1.37
N ALA A 148 -1.16 12.56 -1.01
CA ALA A 148 -1.59 12.48 0.38
C ALA A 148 -0.84 11.38 1.13
N ARG A 149 -0.63 11.58 2.43
CA ARG A 149 0.02 10.63 3.32
C ARG A 149 -0.83 10.46 4.57
N LEU A 150 -1.03 9.21 4.97
CA LEU A 150 -1.58 8.90 6.28
C LEU A 150 -0.40 8.79 7.25
N VAL A 151 -0.44 9.63 8.27
CA VAL A 151 0.58 9.66 9.32
C VAL A 151 -0.05 9.42 10.67
N GLU A 152 0.73 8.91 11.60
CA GLU A 152 0.35 8.67 12.99
C GLU A 152 1.38 9.34 13.91
N VAL A 153 0.90 9.83 15.06
CA VAL A 153 1.71 10.35 16.16
C VAL A 153 1.09 9.91 17.47
N THR A 154 1.81 9.11 18.24
CA THR A 154 1.49 8.90 19.67
C THR A 154 2.01 10.10 20.47
N LEU A 155 1.11 10.85 21.10
CA LEU A 155 1.45 12.08 21.81
C LEU A 155 2.26 11.78 23.07
N ALA A 156 3.51 12.28 23.10
CA ALA A 156 4.37 12.26 24.26
C ALA A 156 3.98 13.38 25.28
N GLU A 157 4.52 13.32 26.48
CA GLU A 157 4.24 14.29 27.55
C GLU A 157 4.65 15.71 27.17
N ASP A 158 5.70 15.87 26.36
CA ASP A 158 6.24 17.15 25.91
C ASP A 158 5.63 17.65 24.60
N SER A 159 4.63 16.93 24.05
CA SER A 159 3.93 17.36 22.84
C SER A 159 3.21 18.70 23.05
N PRO A 160 3.39 19.68 22.15
CA PRO A 160 2.71 20.96 22.24
C PRO A 160 1.20 20.89 22.01
N ALA A 161 0.68 19.75 21.54
CA ALA A 161 -0.73 19.51 21.31
C ALA A 161 -1.46 18.96 22.53
N VAL A 162 -0.75 18.46 23.55
CA VAL A 162 -1.36 17.90 24.77
C VAL A 162 -2.13 18.99 25.51
N ASP A 163 -3.29 18.61 26.05
CA ASP A 163 -4.25 19.45 26.78
C ASP A 163 -4.84 20.62 25.98
N ARG A 164 -4.73 20.56 24.64
CA ARG A 164 -5.35 21.54 23.73
C ARG A 164 -6.51 20.95 22.95
N GLU A 165 -7.49 21.77 22.67
CA GLU A 165 -8.56 21.46 21.72
C GLU A 165 -7.97 21.36 20.30
N ILE A 166 -8.42 20.42 19.48
CA ILE A 166 -7.97 20.26 18.09
C ILE A 166 -8.07 21.58 17.31
N ALA A 167 -9.14 22.36 17.51
CA ALA A 167 -9.31 23.66 16.86
C ALA A 167 -8.20 24.67 17.22
N GLN A 168 -7.56 24.51 18.37
CA GLN A 168 -6.51 25.40 18.85
C GLN A 168 -5.10 24.91 18.47
N VAL A 169 -4.95 23.68 18.01
CA VAL A 169 -3.65 23.14 17.56
C VAL A 169 -3.15 23.86 16.30
N GLY A 170 -4.07 24.35 15.47
CA GLY A 170 -3.70 25.12 14.27
C GLY A 170 -3.31 24.24 13.08
N ILE A 171 -3.97 23.10 12.90
CA ILE A 171 -3.72 22.19 11.77
C ILE A 171 -3.82 22.96 10.44
N PRO A 172 -2.78 22.88 9.56
CA PRO A 172 -2.73 23.67 8.33
C PRO A 172 -3.76 23.24 7.29
N LYS A 173 -4.06 24.14 6.34
CA LYS A 173 -4.83 23.76 5.14
C LYS A 173 -4.07 22.70 4.35
N GLY A 174 -4.72 21.61 4.00
CA GLY A 174 -4.09 20.45 3.34
C GLY A 174 -3.71 19.33 4.31
N ALA A 175 -3.99 19.50 5.60
CA ALA A 175 -3.93 18.44 6.60
C ALA A 175 -5.24 18.35 7.39
N THR A 176 -5.56 17.14 7.88
CA THR A 176 -6.73 16.91 8.74
C THR A 176 -6.46 15.75 9.69
N ILE A 177 -6.93 15.88 10.93
CA ILE A 177 -6.97 14.74 11.86
C ILE A 177 -8.16 13.86 11.48
N VAL A 178 -7.90 12.58 11.24
CA VAL A 178 -8.88 11.58 10.77
C VAL A 178 -9.48 10.82 11.94
N ALA A 179 -8.65 10.45 12.90
CA ALA A 179 -9.05 9.72 14.10
C ALA A 179 -8.09 10.02 15.25
N VAL A 180 -8.57 9.81 16.46
CA VAL A 180 -7.76 9.74 17.67
C VAL A 180 -8.09 8.41 18.34
N VAL A 181 -7.07 7.62 18.67
CA VAL A 181 -7.25 6.39 19.46
C VAL A 181 -6.74 6.68 20.87
N ARG A 182 -7.55 6.39 21.85
CA ARG A 182 -7.26 6.62 23.27
C ARG A 182 -7.62 5.39 24.07
N ALA A 183 -6.63 4.73 24.66
CA ALA A 183 -6.84 3.50 25.43
C ALA A 183 -7.74 2.48 24.68
N ASP A 184 -7.36 2.17 23.44
CA ASP A 184 -8.05 1.25 22.51
C ASP A 184 -9.46 1.68 22.08
N ILE A 185 -9.86 2.94 22.34
CA ILE A 185 -11.16 3.48 21.95
C ILE A 185 -10.98 4.55 20.89
N ILE A 186 -11.73 4.43 19.79
CA ILE A 186 -11.75 5.47 18.76
C ILE A 186 -12.54 6.68 19.23
N VAL A 187 -11.86 7.82 19.29
CA VAL A 187 -12.46 9.13 19.53
C VAL A 187 -12.61 9.84 18.19
N VAL A 188 -13.85 10.17 17.80
CA VAL A 188 -14.11 10.95 16.60
C VAL A 188 -13.61 12.38 16.82
N PRO A 189 -12.64 12.87 16.02
CA PRO A 189 -12.05 14.18 16.23
C PRO A 189 -13.07 15.29 15.89
N ARG A 190 -13.28 16.18 16.85
CA ARG A 190 -14.05 17.41 16.69
C ARG A 190 -13.18 18.59 17.10
N GLY A 191 -13.59 19.79 16.73
CA GLY A 191 -12.83 20.99 17.08
C GLY A 191 -12.62 21.18 18.59
N ASP A 192 -13.59 20.76 19.39
CA ASP A 192 -13.59 20.79 20.87
C ASP A 192 -12.98 19.55 21.51
N THR A 193 -12.51 18.57 20.75
CA THR A 193 -11.82 17.40 21.30
C THR A 193 -10.48 17.82 21.87
N ILE A 194 -10.28 17.57 23.17
CA ILE A 194 -9.01 17.82 23.85
C ILE A 194 -8.09 16.61 23.63
N LEU A 195 -6.90 16.86 23.10
CA LEU A 195 -5.84 15.86 22.93
C LEU A 195 -5.14 15.60 24.28
N ARG A 196 -4.75 14.35 24.51
CA ARG A 196 -4.14 13.91 25.77
C ARG A 196 -2.84 13.16 25.53
N ILE A 197 -2.01 13.06 26.55
CA ILE A 197 -0.82 12.19 26.55
C ILE A 197 -1.24 10.76 26.23
N GLY A 198 -0.50 10.10 25.33
CA GLY A 198 -0.75 8.73 24.90
C GLY A 198 -1.88 8.60 23.88
N ASP A 199 -2.48 9.69 23.40
CA ASP A 199 -3.39 9.63 22.25
C ASP A 199 -2.60 9.28 20.98
N GLU A 200 -3.06 8.30 20.23
CA GLU A 200 -2.59 8.02 18.88
C GLU A 200 -3.40 8.86 17.89
N VAL A 201 -2.76 9.86 17.31
CA VAL A 201 -3.40 10.82 16.41
C VAL A 201 -3.12 10.43 14.97
N LEU A 202 -4.15 9.99 14.24
CA LEU A 202 -4.07 9.72 12.81
C LEU A 202 -4.43 10.98 12.02
N ALA A 203 -3.56 11.37 11.09
CA ALA A 203 -3.79 12.52 10.24
C ALA A 203 -3.52 12.21 8.77
N LEU A 204 -4.32 12.81 7.86
CA LEU A 204 -3.99 12.90 6.45
C LEU A 204 -3.29 14.23 6.21
N VAL A 205 -2.13 14.18 5.55
CA VAL A 205 -1.29 15.34 5.26
C VAL A 205 -0.83 15.32 3.80
N THR A 206 -0.50 16.47 3.25
CA THR A 206 0.25 16.55 1.99
C THR A 206 1.75 16.59 2.28
N ALA A 207 2.58 16.36 1.26
CA ALA A 207 4.04 16.44 1.41
C ALA A 207 4.49 17.79 1.99
N ASP A 208 3.82 18.87 1.60
CA ASP A 208 4.16 20.24 2.02
C ASP A 208 3.74 20.56 3.47
N THR A 209 2.75 19.83 4.01
CA THR A 209 2.19 20.09 5.34
C THR A 209 2.68 19.10 6.41
N GLU A 210 3.33 18.00 6.00
CA GLU A 210 3.78 16.94 6.91
C GLU A 210 4.71 17.46 8.01
N GLU A 211 5.74 18.24 7.62
CA GLU A 211 6.68 18.78 8.60
C GLU A 211 6.03 19.78 9.56
N GLN A 212 5.08 20.57 9.07
CA GLN A 212 4.33 21.50 9.92
C GLN A 212 3.44 20.74 10.92
N VAL A 213 2.77 19.67 10.48
CA VAL A 213 1.96 18.82 11.37
C VAL A 213 2.85 18.12 12.41
N LYS A 214 4.04 17.66 12.00
CA LYS A 214 5.02 17.10 12.92
C LYS A 214 5.39 18.09 14.03
N HIS A 215 5.73 19.33 13.69
CA HIS A 215 6.03 20.35 14.69
C HIS A 215 4.86 20.64 15.65
N LEU A 216 3.63 20.58 15.15
CA LEU A 216 2.43 20.84 15.96
C LEU A 216 2.07 19.69 16.91
N LEU A 217 2.33 18.44 16.52
CA LEU A 217 1.97 17.26 17.31
C LEU A 217 3.15 16.69 18.12
N VAL A 218 4.37 16.79 17.61
CA VAL A 218 5.58 16.26 18.25
C VAL A 218 6.35 17.35 18.99
N GLY A 219 6.37 18.58 18.46
CA GLY A 219 7.25 19.63 18.90
C GLY A 219 8.52 19.73 18.05
N GLY A 220 9.34 20.75 18.32
CA GLY A 220 10.62 20.94 17.67
C GLY A 220 11.76 20.47 18.56
N ASN A 221 12.58 19.59 18.08
CA ASN A 221 13.98 19.49 18.53
C ASN A 221 14.80 20.43 17.71
#